data_36e6f0e3d120b1db4e7ebf3d9e64c3de
#
_entry.id   36e6f0e3d120b1db4e7ebf3d9e64c3de
#
_cell.length_a   1.000
_cell.length_b   1.000
_cell.length_c   1.000
_cell.angle_alpha   90.00
_cell.angle_beta   90.00
_cell.angle_gamma   90.00
#
_symmetry.space_group_name_H-M   'P 1'
#
loop_
_entity.id
_entity.type
_entity.pdbx_description
1 polymer ?
#
loop_
_entity_poly.entity_id
_entity_poly.type
_entity_poly.pdbx_seq_one_letter_code
_entity_poly.pdbx_strand_id
1 'polypeptide(L)'
;IAGEDFAAAIDPLSGIDMNPIWDLLSNEKILKIFHSGRQDIEIFLNLTGKIPKPIYDTQIAAMFCGLGDQVGYEKLVDKFLNLSINKENQFTNWLQRPLTKSQLDYAISDVTHLIKIFPSVNKLILEAGRQEWVSREIEQLYKKDLYNVNPEEA
;
A
#
# COMPACT_ATOMS: atom_id res chain seq x y z
N ILE A 1 -5.43 -5.28 5.69
CA ILE A 1 -6.29 -4.18 5.22
C ILE A 1 -6.81 -3.37 6.40
N ALA A 2 -7.10 -2.09 6.16
CA ALA A 2 -7.74 -1.25 7.17
C ALA A 2 -8.77 -0.31 6.51
N GLY A 3 -9.81 0.03 7.25
CA GLY A 3 -10.77 1.09 7.01
C GLY A 3 -10.75 2.09 8.16
N GLU A 4 -11.67 3.05 8.17
CA GLU A 4 -11.70 4.09 9.21
C GLU A 4 -11.85 3.50 10.62
N ASP A 5 -12.70 2.47 10.77
CA ASP A 5 -13.09 1.91 12.06
C ASP A 5 -12.60 0.47 12.28
N PHE A 6 -11.83 -0.09 11.34
CA PHE A 6 -11.37 -1.47 11.46
C PHE A 6 -10.00 -1.69 10.84
N ALA A 7 -9.31 -2.73 11.31
CA ALA A 7 -8.14 -3.29 10.66
C ALA A 7 -8.15 -4.82 10.77
N ALA A 8 -7.70 -5.51 9.74
CA ALA A 8 -7.64 -6.95 9.70
C ALA A 8 -6.41 -7.45 8.94
N ALA A 9 -5.73 -8.43 9.50
CA ALA A 9 -4.76 -9.25 8.79
C ALA A 9 -5.51 -10.40 8.10
N ILE A 10 -5.32 -10.53 6.79
CA ILE A 10 -5.94 -11.58 5.97
C ILE A 10 -4.84 -12.50 5.50
N ASP A 11 -4.95 -13.77 5.83
CA ASP A 11 -3.96 -14.77 5.48
C ASP A 11 -4.41 -15.60 4.26
N PRO A 12 -3.88 -15.31 3.07
CA PRO A 12 -4.27 -16.04 1.86
C PRO A 12 -3.81 -17.51 1.88
N LEU A 13 -2.86 -17.86 2.75
CA LEU A 13 -2.35 -19.24 2.88
C LEU A 13 -3.22 -20.10 3.80
N SER A 14 -4.20 -19.53 4.49
CA SER A 14 -5.10 -20.25 5.40
C SER A 14 -6.22 -21.03 4.68
N GLY A 15 -6.32 -20.91 3.35
CA GLY A 15 -7.36 -21.58 2.56
C GLY A 15 -8.72 -20.90 2.62
N ILE A 16 -8.82 -19.67 3.13
CA ILE A 16 -10.06 -18.89 3.13
C ILE A 16 -10.44 -18.46 1.71
N ASP A 17 -11.73 -18.24 1.49
CA ASP A 17 -12.21 -17.64 0.24
C ASP A 17 -11.73 -16.18 0.14
N MET A 18 -10.88 -15.91 -0.85
CA MET A 18 -10.34 -14.58 -1.11
C MET A 18 -11.21 -13.73 -2.04
N ASN A 19 -12.28 -14.26 -2.62
CA ASN A 19 -13.14 -13.53 -3.56
C ASN A 19 -13.68 -12.21 -2.97
N PRO A 20 -14.12 -12.13 -1.70
CA PRO A 20 -14.56 -10.85 -1.13
C PRO A 20 -13.49 -9.77 -1.12
N ILE A 21 -12.21 -10.16 -0.98
CA ILE A 21 -11.08 -9.23 -1.03
C ILE A 21 -10.81 -8.79 -2.46
N TRP A 22 -10.86 -9.73 -3.41
CA TRP A 22 -10.69 -9.39 -4.83
C TRP A 22 -11.80 -8.46 -5.33
N ASP A 23 -13.03 -8.66 -4.90
CA ASP A 23 -14.17 -7.80 -5.21
C ASP A 23 -13.99 -6.41 -4.60
N LEU A 24 -13.55 -6.32 -3.33
CA LEU A 24 -13.25 -5.05 -2.67
C LEU A 24 -12.16 -4.27 -3.41
N LEU A 25 -11.05 -4.93 -3.74
CA LEU A 25 -9.93 -4.31 -4.45
C LEU A 25 -10.29 -3.92 -5.89
N SER A 26 -11.20 -4.63 -6.53
CA SER A 26 -11.72 -4.33 -7.87
C SER A 26 -12.80 -3.24 -7.88
N ASN A 27 -13.33 -2.85 -6.73
CA ASN A 27 -14.43 -1.88 -6.64
C ASN A 27 -13.93 -0.47 -6.92
N GLU A 28 -14.33 0.11 -8.05
CA GLU A 28 -13.91 1.45 -8.48
C GLU A 28 -14.47 2.60 -7.60
N LYS A 29 -15.42 2.33 -6.73
CA LYS A 29 -15.96 3.31 -5.78
C LYS A 29 -15.13 3.43 -4.50
N ILE A 30 -14.18 2.52 -4.29
CA ILE A 30 -13.32 2.47 -3.11
C ILE A 30 -11.91 2.89 -3.51
N LEU A 31 -11.39 3.96 -2.92
CA LEU A 31 -9.99 4.34 -3.07
C LEU A 31 -9.09 3.37 -2.30
N LYS A 32 -8.15 2.76 -3.00
CA LYS A 32 -7.11 1.90 -2.39
C LYS A 32 -5.87 2.73 -2.12
N ILE A 33 -5.48 2.82 -0.85
CA ILE A 33 -4.33 3.60 -0.42
C ILE A 33 -3.17 2.63 -0.16
N PHE A 34 -2.06 2.86 -0.85
CA PHE A 34 -0.82 2.10 -0.73
C PHE A 34 0.33 3.00 -0.29
N HIS A 35 1.42 2.37 0.11
CA HIS A 35 2.73 2.98 0.22
C HIS A 35 3.73 2.09 -0.50
N SER A 36 4.27 2.58 -1.63
CA SER A 36 5.14 1.78 -2.52
C SER A 36 4.44 0.50 -3.03
N GLY A 37 3.18 0.64 -3.45
CA GLY A 37 2.26 -0.48 -3.72
C GLY A 37 2.49 -1.23 -5.03
N ARG A 38 3.58 -0.98 -5.77
CA ARG A 38 3.83 -1.63 -7.07
C ARG A 38 3.81 -3.16 -6.98
N GLN A 39 4.47 -3.74 -5.97
CA GLN A 39 4.51 -5.19 -5.79
C GLN A 39 3.16 -5.77 -5.36
N ASP A 40 2.41 -5.04 -4.53
CA ASP A 40 1.05 -5.45 -4.14
C ASP A 40 0.11 -5.48 -5.35
N ILE A 41 0.22 -4.48 -6.24
CA ILE A 41 -0.54 -4.40 -7.48
C ILE A 41 -0.16 -5.56 -8.42
N GLU A 42 1.12 -5.89 -8.52
CA GLU A 42 1.61 -7.02 -9.32
C GLU A 42 1.02 -8.34 -8.84
N ILE A 43 1.01 -8.59 -7.53
CA ILE A 43 0.40 -9.79 -6.94
C ILE A 43 -1.09 -9.83 -7.29
N PHE A 44 -1.82 -8.72 -7.11
CA PHE A 44 -3.24 -8.66 -7.42
C PHE A 44 -3.50 -8.89 -8.92
N LEU A 45 -2.70 -8.29 -9.79
CA LEU A 45 -2.80 -8.47 -11.24
C LEU A 45 -2.59 -9.93 -11.63
N ASN A 46 -1.57 -10.58 -11.07
CA ASN A 46 -1.25 -11.98 -11.35
C ASN A 46 -2.37 -12.93 -10.90
N LEU A 47 -3.03 -12.63 -9.79
CA LEU A 47 -4.11 -13.47 -9.25
C LEU A 47 -5.47 -13.24 -9.90
N THR A 48 -5.74 -12.02 -10.38
CA THR A 48 -7.08 -11.63 -10.84
C THR A 48 -7.15 -11.19 -12.29
N GLY A 49 -6.01 -10.93 -12.93
CA GLY A 49 -5.93 -10.31 -14.27
C GLY A 49 -6.32 -8.83 -14.31
N LYS A 50 -6.58 -8.20 -13.14
CA LYS A 50 -7.05 -6.82 -13.00
C LYS A 50 -6.03 -5.96 -12.26
N ILE A 51 -6.18 -4.64 -12.38
CA ILE A 51 -5.45 -3.65 -11.56
C ILE A 51 -6.46 -3.00 -10.60
N PRO A 52 -6.13 -2.87 -9.29
CA PRO A 52 -7.05 -2.29 -8.33
C PRO A 52 -7.17 -0.77 -8.55
N LYS A 53 -8.31 -0.31 -9.06
CA LYS A 53 -8.58 1.12 -9.31
C LYS A 53 -9.74 1.60 -8.44
N PRO A 54 -9.76 2.89 -8.03
CA PRO A 54 -8.66 3.86 -8.07
C PRO A 54 -7.61 3.60 -6.98
N ILE A 55 -6.38 4.03 -7.24
CA ILE A 55 -5.23 3.90 -6.34
C ILE A 55 -4.77 5.30 -5.89
N TYR A 56 -4.28 5.39 -4.66
CA TYR A 56 -3.44 6.48 -4.18
C TYR A 56 -2.20 5.86 -3.53
N ASP A 57 -1.01 6.24 -4.02
CA ASP A 57 0.25 5.80 -3.43
C ASP A 57 0.89 6.95 -2.66
N THR A 58 1.04 6.76 -1.35
CA THR A 58 1.57 7.79 -0.45
C THR A 58 3.07 8.01 -0.64
N GLN A 59 3.83 7.06 -1.18
CA GLN A 59 5.23 7.27 -1.51
C GLN A 59 5.36 8.20 -2.72
N ILE A 60 4.56 7.98 -3.76
CA ILE A 60 4.48 8.87 -4.93
C ILE A 60 4.05 10.28 -4.50
N ALA A 61 2.99 10.38 -3.70
CA ALA A 61 2.52 11.67 -3.23
C ALA A 61 3.57 12.40 -2.37
N ALA A 62 4.28 11.69 -1.50
CA ALA A 62 5.34 12.24 -0.66
C ALA A 62 6.50 12.82 -1.47
N MET A 63 6.85 12.23 -2.61
CA MET A 63 7.84 12.77 -3.55
C MET A 63 7.44 14.19 -3.99
N PHE A 64 6.19 14.39 -4.34
CA PHE A 64 5.66 15.70 -4.73
C PHE A 64 5.45 16.67 -3.56
N CYS A 65 5.54 16.20 -2.32
CA CYS A 65 5.62 17.04 -1.12
C CYS A 65 7.06 17.46 -0.78
N GLY A 66 8.07 17.06 -1.57
CA GLY A 66 9.48 17.36 -1.30
C GLY A 66 10.06 16.54 -0.14
N LEU A 67 9.51 15.36 0.14
CA LEU A 67 9.98 14.48 1.22
C LEU A 67 11.08 13.50 0.76
N GLY A 68 11.40 13.49 -0.53
CA GLY A 68 12.35 12.60 -1.17
C GLY A 68 11.69 11.63 -2.15
N ASP A 69 12.47 11.11 -3.11
CA ASP A 69 11.95 10.33 -4.23
C ASP A 69 11.44 8.94 -3.84
N GLN A 70 11.99 8.35 -2.79
CA GLN A 70 11.65 7.01 -2.29
C GLN A 70 11.57 7.00 -0.77
N VAL A 71 10.76 7.90 -0.23
CA VAL A 71 10.60 7.98 1.23
C VAL A 71 9.98 6.69 1.76
N GLY A 72 10.63 6.08 2.74
CA GLY A 72 10.11 4.86 3.38
C GLY A 72 8.93 5.16 4.30
N TYR A 73 8.09 4.15 4.50
CA TYR A 73 6.88 4.21 5.32
C TYR A 73 7.13 4.74 6.74
N GLU A 74 8.16 4.20 7.41
CA GLU A 74 8.57 4.64 8.75
C GLU A 74 8.80 6.14 8.84
N LYS A 75 9.48 6.71 7.83
CA LYS A 75 9.79 8.15 7.77
C LYS A 75 8.52 9.00 7.64
N LEU A 76 7.50 8.49 6.94
CA LEU A 76 6.19 9.14 6.89
C LEU A 76 5.45 9.03 8.21
N VAL A 77 5.48 7.86 8.84
CA VAL A 77 4.86 7.64 10.16
C VAL A 77 5.48 8.56 11.21
N ASP A 78 6.81 8.62 11.28
CA ASP A 78 7.51 9.53 12.19
C ASP A 78 7.12 10.99 11.91
N LYS A 79 7.21 11.42 10.64
CA LYS A 79 6.95 12.81 10.25
C LYS A 79 5.52 13.28 10.56
N PHE A 80 4.51 12.44 10.26
CA PHE A 80 3.12 12.86 10.33
C PHE A 80 2.42 12.47 11.62
N LEU A 81 2.90 11.43 12.30
CA LEU A 81 2.26 10.90 13.51
C LEU A 81 3.17 11.00 14.74
N ASN A 82 4.44 11.35 14.56
CA ASN A 82 5.45 11.35 15.63
C ASN A 82 5.52 9.98 16.35
N LEU A 83 5.47 8.90 15.57
CA LEU A 83 5.52 7.52 16.04
C LEU A 83 6.70 6.82 15.39
N SER A 84 7.31 5.87 16.12
CA SER A 84 8.30 4.95 15.57
C SER A 84 7.67 3.59 15.28
N ILE A 85 8.06 2.97 14.17
CA ILE A 85 7.63 1.61 13.80
C ILE A 85 8.65 0.61 14.32
N ASN A 86 8.18 -0.43 14.98
CA ASN A 86 9.01 -1.58 15.33
C ASN A 86 9.21 -2.46 14.09
N LYS A 87 10.47 -2.64 13.65
CA LYS A 87 10.83 -3.42 12.46
C LYS A 87 11.28 -4.85 12.77
N GLU A 88 11.24 -5.30 14.00
CA GLU A 88 11.73 -6.64 14.40
C GLU A 88 11.13 -7.76 13.57
N ASN A 89 9.89 -7.60 13.11
CA ASN A 89 9.20 -8.60 12.32
C ASN A 89 9.31 -8.42 10.81
N GLN A 90 9.96 -7.38 10.30
CA GLN A 90 10.06 -7.12 8.85
C GLN A 90 10.65 -8.31 8.07
N PHE A 91 11.68 -8.95 8.63
CA PHE A 91 12.42 -10.05 7.99
C PHE A 91 12.21 -11.40 8.66
N THR A 92 11.11 -11.58 9.40
CA THR A 92 10.78 -12.87 10.02
C THR A 92 10.25 -13.86 8.99
N ASN A 93 10.17 -15.13 9.36
CA ASN A 93 9.60 -16.16 8.49
C ASN A 93 8.07 -16.01 8.40
N TRP A 94 7.62 -15.33 7.36
CA TRP A 94 6.19 -15.11 7.07
C TRP A 94 5.45 -16.34 6.54
N LEU A 95 6.15 -17.45 6.24
CA LEU A 95 5.54 -18.71 5.84
C LEU A 95 5.14 -19.57 7.04
N GLN A 96 5.70 -19.29 8.23
CA GLN A 96 5.37 -20.01 9.44
C GLN A 96 3.88 -19.83 9.81
N ARG A 97 3.25 -20.94 10.22
CA ARG A 97 1.88 -20.91 10.76
C ARG A 97 1.81 -21.66 12.10
N PRO A 98 1.05 -21.15 13.06
CA PRO A 98 0.33 -19.86 13.03
C PRO A 98 1.30 -18.66 13.08
N LEU A 99 0.86 -17.51 12.54
CA LEU A 99 1.59 -16.26 12.73
C LEU A 99 1.59 -15.87 14.21
N THR A 100 2.70 -15.34 14.67
CA THR A 100 2.81 -14.84 16.04
C THR A 100 2.00 -13.56 16.21
N LYS A 101 1.62 -13.24 17.45
CA LYS A 101 0.95 -11.97 17.76
C LYS A 101 1.76 -10.76 17.28
N SER A 102 3.08 -10.80 17.48
CA SER A 102 3.98 -9.72 17.05
C SER A 102 4.01 -9.53 15.54
N GLN A 103 3.96 -10.63 14.75
CA GLN A 103 3.84 -10.54 13.29
C GLN A 103 2.48 -9.94 12.87
N LEU A 104 1.40 -10.34 13.51
CA LEU A 104 0.06 -9.78 13.23
C LEU A 104 -0.01 -8.29 13.59
N ASP A 105 0.52 -7.90 14.74
CA ASP A 105 0.59 -6.51 15.18
C ASP A 105 1.41 -5.67 14.19
N TYR A 106 2.53 -6.20 13.70
CA TYR A 106 3.34 -5.57 12.66
C TYR A 106 2.55 -5.37 11.36
N ALA A 107 1.96 -6.43 10.82
CA ALA A 107 1.18 -6.36 9.57
C ALA A 107 -0.02 -5.39 9.66
N ILE A 108 -0.67 -5.31 10.83
CA ILE A 108 -1.77 -4.37 11.07
C ILE A 108 -1.24 -2.93 11.16
N SER A 109 -0.07 -2.71 11.75
CA SER A 109 0.52 -1.37 11.88
C SER A 109 0.84 -0.75 10.51
N ASP A 110 1.23 -1.56 9.52
CA ASP A 110 1.56 -1.10 8.17
C ASP A 110 0.36 -0.47 7.43
N VAL A 111 -0.85 -0.80 7.81
CA VAL A 111 -2.07 -0.28 7.19
C VAL A 111 -2.80 0.76 8.05
N THR A 112 -2.77 0.63 9.37
CA THR A 112 -3.51 1.54 10.27
C THR A 112 -2.90 2.94 10.34
N HIS A 113 -1.58 3.06 10.28
CA HIS A 113 -0.93 4.35 10.20
C HIS A 113 -1.15 5.02 8.84
N LEU A 114 -1.24 4.23 7.76
CA LEU A 114 -1.41 4.73 6.40
C LEU A 114 -2.72 5.53 6.25
N ILE A 115 -3.81 5.04 6.82
CA ILE A 115 -5.10 5.76 6.82
C ILE A 115 -4.98 7.11 7.52
N LYS A 116 -4.21 7.19 8.61
CA LYS A 116 -4.00 8.44 9.36
C LYS A 116 -3.09 9.43 8.62
N ILE A 117 -2.12 8.92 7.85
CA ILE A 117 -1.17 9.73 7.09
C ILE A 117 -1.80 10.31 5.82
N PHE A 118 -2.64 9.55 5.14
CA PHE A 118 -3.24 9.92 3.86
C PHE A 118 -3.87 11.33 3.84
N PRO A 119 -4.73 11.72 4.80
CA PRO A 119 -5.33 13.06 4.80
C PRO A 119 -4.28 14.17 4.85
N SER A 120 -3.21 13.99 5.64
CA SER A 120 -2.14 14.98 5.79
C SER A 120 -1.31 15.13 4.53
N VAL A 121 -0.93 14.01 3.89
CA VAL A 121 -0.20 14.03 2.62
C VAL A 121 -1.06 14.63 1.52
N ASN A 122 -2.32 14.23 1.43
CA ASN A 122 -3.25 14.75 0.42
C ASN A 122 -3.48 16.25 0.59
N LYS A 123 -3.59 16.75 1.83
CA LYS A 123 -3.68 18.17 2.12
C LYS A 123 -2.47 18.95 1.60
N LEU A 124 -1.25 18.47 1.85
CA LEU A 124 -0.03 19.11 1.33
C LEU A 124 0.00 19.17 -0.20
N ILE A 125 -0.45 18.11 -0.88
CA ILE A 125 -0.56 18.07 -2.34
C ILE A 125 -1.57 19.11 -2.85
N LEU A 126 -2.73 19.23 -2.18
CA LEU A 126 -3.76 20.21 -2.52
C LEU A 126 -3.24 21.66 -2.34
N GLU A 127 -2.61 21.94 -1.21
CA GLU A 127 -2.03 23.26 -0.91
C GLU A 127 -0.91 23.64 -1.88
N ALA A 128 -0.12 22.66 -2.34
CA ALA A 128 0.95 22.85 -3.32
C ALA A 128 0.43 22.93 -4.77
N GLY A 129 -0.84 22.65 -5.05
CA GLY A 129 -1.41 22.61 -6.41
C GLY A 129 -0.82 21.48 -7.28
N ARG A 130 -0.40 20.36 -6.68
CA ARG A 130 0.33 19.27 -7.36
C ARG A 130 -0.48 18.01 -7.61
N GLN A 131 -1.81 18.08 -7.49
CA GLN A 131 -2.72 16.93 -7.66
C GLN A 131 -2.55 16.26 -9.03
N GLU A 132 -2.44 17.08 -10.08
CA GLU A 132 -2.31 16.58 -11.45
C GLU A 132 -0.99 15.80 -11.65
N TRP A 133 0.10 16.26 -11.02
CA TRP A 133 1.39 15.56 -11.10
C TRP A 133 1.33 14.19 -10.41
N VAL A 134 0.72 14.15 -9.20
CA VAL A 134 0.49 12.89 -8.47
C VAL A 134 -0.39 11.95 -9.29
N SER A 135 -1.50 12.44 -9.87
CA SER A 135 -2.38 11.62 -10.69
C SER A 135 -1.67 11.02 -11.90
N ARG A 136 -0.89 11.82 -12.62
CA ARG A 136 -0.11 11.34 -13.79
C ARG A 136 0.90 10.28 -13.41
N GLU A 137 1.54 10.40 -12.25
CA GLU A 137 2.50 9.40 -11.79
C GLU A 137 1.79 8.11 -11.34
N ILE A 138 0.67 8.22 -10.62
CA ILE A 138 -0.17 7.07 -10.25
C ILE A 138 -0.73 6.36 -11.50
N GLU A 139 -1.06 7.08 -12.58
CA GLU A 139 -1.51 6.49 -13.84
C GLU A 139 -0.50 5.52 -14.45
N GLN A 140 0.81 5.69 -14.17
CA GLN A 140 1.82 4.74 -14.63
C GLN A 140 1.59 3.35 -14.00
N LEU A 141 1.13 3.29 -12.74
CA LEU A 141 0.80 2.03 -12.06
C LEU A 141 -0.37 1.27 -12.72
N TYR A 142 -1.14 1.92 -13.61
CA TYR A 142 -2.23 1.26 -14.34
C TYR A 142 -1.78 0.58 -15.64
N LYS A 143 -0.52 0.76 -16.03
CA LYS A 143 0.03 0.14 -17.25
C LYS A 143 0.45 -1.30 -16.95
N LYS A 144 -0.22 -2.27 -17.57
CA LYS A 144 0.10 -3.70 -17.38
C LYS A 144 1.54 -4.05 -17.76
N ASP A 145 2.09 -3.35 -18.76
CA ASP A 145 3.46 -3.58 -19.23
C ASP A 145 4.52 -3.29 -18.15
N LEU A 146 4.18 -2.46 -17.14
CA LEU A 146 5.05 -2.22 -15.99
C LEU A 146 5.32 -3.50 -15.17
N TYR A 147 4.43 -4.48 -15.24
CA TYR A 147 4.45 -5.73 -14.48
C TYR A 147 4.88 -6.94 -15.31
N ASN A 148 5.03 -6.77 -16.65
CA ASN A 148 5.54 -7.78 -17.55
C ASN A 148 7.08 -7.77 -17.51
N VAL A 149 7.67 -8.17 -16.38
CA VAL A 149 9.12 -8.35 -16.30
C VAL A 149 9.45 -9.70 -16.94
N ASN A 150 10.19 -9.65 -18.05
CA ASN A 150 10.71 -10.85 -18.68
C ASN A 150 11.69 -11.52 -17.70
N PRO A 151 11.49 -12.78 -17.25
CA PRO A 151 12.37 -13.41 -16.26
C PRO A 151 13.84 -13.52 -16.73
N GLU A 152 14.10 -13.32 -18.03
CA GLU A 152 15.45 -13.33 -18.62
C GLU A 152 16.16 -11.95 -18.55
N GLU A 153 15.46 -10.90 -18.11
CA GLU A 153 16.00 -9.54 -18.00
C GLU A 153 16.11 -9.05 -16.53
N ALA A 154 15.85 -9.93 -15.55
CA ALA A 154 15.85 -9.62 -14.13
C ALA A 154 17.18 -9.97 -13.44
#